data_3e8eb8c1bab43131d72cd2f9a9d169e1
#
_entry.id   3e8eb8c1bab43131d72cd2f9a9d169e1
#
_cell.length_a   1.000
_cell.length_b   1.000
_cell.length_c   1.000
_cell.angle_alpha   90.00
_cell.angle_beta   90.00
_cell.angle_gamma   90.00
#
_symmetry.space_group_name_H-M   'P 1'
#
loop_
_entity.id
_entity.type
_entity.pdbx_description
1 polymer ?
#
loop_
_entity_poly.entity_id
_entity_poly.type
_entity_poly.pdbx_seq_one_letter_code
_entity_poly.pdbx_strand_id
1 'polypeptide(L)'
;MATNNSLDAVLAQYEQSKQGSSSTSKMSQDERMKKYFAAILKDNEKQGQKRLRILPTKDGSSPFKEVWFHEVQVDGKWVKLYDPGKNDNERSPLTEVYEELMATGKENDKKLASTYKPRKFYIVKVVDRDNESDGVKFWRFKHNYKNEGILDKIIPIWRNKGDITDPEKGRDLILELTKAKTPKGATYTVIQTIMYDDSAPVHTDKETSNSWINDELTWEDVYSKKPVEYLEAIARGETPKWNSDKGGYDYGNSDEDETSFGGAKPAGYEDPQAGAEGDEDMPF
;
A
#
# COMPACT_ATOMS: atom_id res chain seq x y z
N MET A 1 48.96 7.43 20.72
CA MET A 1 47.69 7.10 21.42
C MET A 1 46.66 6.80 20.35
N ALA A 2 46.43 5.54 20.07
CA ALA A 2 45.43 5.10 19.09
C ALA A 2 44.09 4.99 19.83
N THR A 3 43.18 5.89 19.56
CA THR A 3 41.89 5.99 20.20
C THR A 3 40.88 5.02 19.62
N ASN A 4 40.17 4.39 20.49
CA ASN A 4 39.11 3.41 20.44
C ASN A 4 37.92 3.66 19.46
N ASN A 5 38.18 4.01 18.20
CA ASN A 5 37.12 4.21 17.21
C ASN A 5 36.28 2.95 16.91
N SER A 6 36.81 1.76 17.20
CA SER A 6 36.08 0.51 16.97
C SER A 6 35.05 0.20 18.07
N LEU A 7 35.34 0.55 19.32
CA LEU A 7 34.42 0.33 20.43
C LEU A 7 33.23 1.29 20.35
N ASP A 8 33.46 2.55 20.01
CA ASP A 8 32.41 3.54 19.85
C ASP A 8 31.49 3.20 18.68
N ALA A 9 32.05 2.66 17.58
CA ALA A 9 31.27 2.16 16.45
C ALA A 9 30.43 0.92 16.84
N VAL A 10 30.99 -0.01 17.61
CA VAL A 10 30.26 -1.19 18.11
C VAL A 10 29.19 -0.79 19.13
N LEU A 11 29.46 0.16 19.99
CA LEU A 11 28.47 0.68 20.94
C LEU A 11 27.33 1.41 20.21
N ALA A 12 27.63 2.23 19.23
CA ALA A 12 26.62 2.89 18.40
C ALA A 12 25.76 1.88 17.63
N GLN A 13 26.36 0.84 17.06
CA GLN A 13 25.65 -0.24 16.39
C GLN A 13 24.82 -1.09 17.36
N TYR A 14 25.32 -1.31 18.58
CA TYR A 14 24.58 -2.04 19.63
C TYR A 14 23.44 -1.21 20.19
N GLU A 15 23.60 0.09 20.36
CA GLU A 15 22.52 1.01 20.75
C GLU A 15 21.46 1.14 19.64
N GLN A 16 21.87 1.17 18.38
CA GLN A 16 20.95 1.08 17.24
C GLN A 16 20.19 -0.25 17.21
N SER A 17 20.83 -1.37 17.55
CA SER A 17 20.18 -2.68 17.62
C SER A 17 19.27 -2.86 18.83
N LYS A 18 19.53 -2.13 19.94
CA LYS A 18 18.66 -2.08 21.13
C LYS A 18 17.42 -1.19 20.93
N GLN A 19 17.51 -0.17 20.12
CA GLN A 19 16.35 0.53 19.56
C GLN A 19 15.76 -0.41 18.52
N GLY A 20 15.14 -1.49 19.01
CA GLY A 20 14.53 -2.50 18.20
C GLY A 20 13.77 -1.89 17.04
N SER A 21 13.77 -2.52 15.90
CA SER A 21 13.17 -2.12 14.62
C SER A 21 11.66 -1.78 14.69
N SER A 22 11.28 -0.90 15.62
CA SER A 22 10.12 -0.07 15.46
C SER A 22 10.61 1.15 14.67
N SER A 23 10.60 1.05 13.36
CA SER A 23 10.52 2.25 12.53
C SER A 23 9.17 2.90 12.82
N THR A 24 9.03 3.43 14.04
CA THR A 24 7.98 4.38 14.35
C THR A 24 8.29 5.59 13.50
N SER A 25 7.72 5.64 12.31
CA SER A 25 7.70 6.82 11.47
C SER A 25 7.44 8.01 12.38
N LYS A 26 8.37 8.95 12.43
CA LYS A 26 8.26 10.19 13.21
C LYS A 26 7.11 11.08 12.71
N MET A 27 6.44 10.68 11.61
CA MET A 27 5.32 11.40 11.02
C MET A 27 4.03 11.12 11.78
N SER A 28 3.25 12.18 12.02
CA SER A 28 1.86 12.06 12.49
C SER A 28 1.00 11.34 11.45
N GLN A 29 -0.16 10.83 11.88
CA GLN A 29 -1.12 10.19 10.99
C GLN A 29 -1.55 11.11 9.85
N ASP A 30 -1.86 12.38 10.13
CA ASP A 30 -2.28 13.38 9.15
C ASP A 30 -1.18 13.69 8.13
N GLU A 31 0.07 13.74 8.56
CA GLU A 31 1.21 13.93 7.66
C GLU A 31 1.40 12.73 6.74
N ARG A 32 1.25 11.50 7.27
CA ARG A 32 1.28 10.28 6.46
C ARG A 32 0.18 10.28 5.41
N MET A 33 -1.06 10.67 5.80
CA MET A 33 -2.19 10.77 4.89
C MET A 33 -1.90 11.67 3.69
N LYS A 34 -1.27 12.82 3.91
CA LYS A 34 -0.89 13.75 2.84
C LYS A 34 0.16 13.18 1.88
N LYS A 35 0.92 12.17 2.30
CA LYS A 35 1.94 11.51 1.48
C LYS A 35 1.37 10.42 0.56
N TYR A 36 0.06 10.14 0.61
CA TYR A 36 -0.58 9.26 -0.36
C TYR A 36 -1.24 10.07 -1.49
N PHE A 37 -1.01 9.62 -2.72
CA PHE A 37 -1.78 10.09 -3.87
C PHE A 37 -3.03 9.21 -4.01
N ALA A 38 -4.19 9.83 -3.97
CA ALA A 38 -5.48 9.16 -4.12
C ALA A 38 -6.18 9.64 -5.40
N ALA A 39 -6.42 8.71 -6.32
CA ALA A 39 -7.18 8.96 -7.54
C ALA A 39 -8.69 8.78 -7.29
N ILE A 40 -9.27 9.62 -6.43
CA ILE A 40 -10.66 9.50 -5.94
C ILE A 40 -11.45 10.74 -6.34
N LEU A 41 -12.71 10.52 -6.75
CA LEU A 41 -13.69 11.57 -6.97
C LEU A 41 -14.45 11.88 -5.66
N LYS A 42 -14.77 13.15 -5.45
CA LYS A 42 -15.65 13.54 -4.35
C LYS A 42 -17.04 12.92 -4.52
N ASP A 43 -17.81 12.85 -3.44
CA ASP A 43 -19.12 12.17 -3.45
C ASP A 43 -20.12 12.76 -4.46
N ASN A 44 -20.07 14.08 -4.68
CA ASN A 44 -20.93 14.80 -5.61
C ASN A 44 -20.42 14.78 -7.07
N GLU A 45 -19.21 14.29 -7.33
CA GLU A 45 -18.62 14.22 -8.66
C GLU A 45 -18.93 12.87 -9.31
N LYS A 46 -19.34 12.86 -10.57
CA LYS A 46 -19.56 11.63 -11.35
C LYS A 46 -18.37 11.25 -12.21
N GLN A 47 -17.59 12.25 -12.59
CA GLN A 47 -16.38 12.12 -13.40
C GLN A 47 -15.44 13.28 -13.09
N GLY A 48 -14.16 13.11 -13.39
CA GLY A 48 -13.14 14.13 -13.18
C GLY A 48 -11.80 13.68 -13.70
N GLN A 49 -10.80 14.50 -13.48
CA GLN A 49 -9.43 14.21 -13.88
C GLN A 49 -8.50 14.43 -12.69
N LYS A 50 -7.42 13.67 -12.64
CA LYS A 50 -6.26 13.87 -11.78
C LYS A 50 -5.02 13.86 -12.65
N ARG A 51 -4.09 14.75 -12.36
CA ARG A 51 -2.84 14.85 -13.10
C ARG A 51 -1.68 14.54 -12.15
N LEU A 52 -0.76 13.70 -12.60
CA LEU A 52 0.42 13.35 -11.83
C LEU A 52 1.67 13.21 -12.69
N ARG A 53 2.83 13.43 -12.08
CA ARG A 53 4.14 13.09 -12.64
C ARG A 53 4.73 11.91 -11.88
N ILE A 54 5.06 10.83 -12.58
CA ILE A 54 5.87 9.74 -12.02
C ILE A 54 7.32 10.20 -11.96
N LEU A 55 7.96 10.00 -10.81
CA LEU A 55 9.36 10.35 -10.61
C LEU A 55 10.29 9.18 -10.97
N PRO A 56 11.49 9.46 -11.51
CA PRO A 56 12.49 8.43 -11.75
C PRO A 56 13.06 7.89 -10.44
N THR A 57 13.65 6.70 -10.50
CA THR A 57 14.50 6.18 -9.42
C THR A 57 15.93 6.70 -9.58
N LYS A 58 16.65 6.86 -8.46
CA LYS A 58 18.05 7.36 -8.47
C LYS A 58 19.02 6.41 -9.21
N ASP A 59 18.72 5.12 -9.18
CA ASP A 59 19.55 4.05 -9.76
C ASP A 59 19.11 3.61 -11.16
N GLY A 60 18.08 4.25 -11.74
CA GLY A 60 17.53 3.90 -13.03
C GLY A 60 16.75 2.58 -13.06
N SER A 61 16.45 1.99 -11.90
CA SER A 61 15.59 0.82 -11.79
C SER A 61 14.12 1.16 -12.08
N SER A 62 13.24 0.15 -12.08
CA SER A 62 11.80 0.37 -12.22
C SER A 62 11.28 1.29 -11.12
N PRO A 63 10.54 2.37 -11.44
CA PRO A 63 9.91 3.21 -10.43
C PRO A 63 8.75 2.51 -9.70
N PHE A 64 8.24 1.42 -10.25
CA PHE A 64 7.13 0.65 -9.68
C PHE A 64 7.68 -0.43 -8.76
N LYS A 65 7.61 -0.20 -7.45
CA LYS A 65 7.99 -1.20 -6.44
C LYS A 65 6.82 -2.17 -6.25
N GLU A 66 7.08 -3.47 -6.43
CA GLU A 66 6.11 -4.51 -6.12
C GLU A 66 6.03 -4.73 -4.61
N VAL A 67 4.82 -4.77 -4.07
CA VAL A 67 4.55 -5.03 -2.66
C VAL A 67 3.29 -5.88 -2.54
N TRP A 68 3.29 -6.83 -1.61
CA TRP A 68 2.17 -7.71 -1.37
C TRP A 68 1.44 -7.33 -0.08
N PHE A 69 0.11 -7.30 -0.16
CA PHE A 69 -0.77 -7.01 0.97
C PHE A 69 -1.92 -8.02 1.03
N HIS A 70 -2.38 -8.30 2.25
CA HIS A 70 -3.69 -8.89 2.47
C HIS A 70 -4.72 -7.77 2.54
N GLU A 71 -5.84 -7.93 1.85
CA GLU A 71 -7.00 -7.05 1.98
C GLU A 71 -8.01 -7.76 2.86
N VAL A 72 -8.10 -7.36 4.11
CA VAL A 72 -8.96 -7.98 5.11
C VAL A 72 -9.92 -6.97 5.73
N GLN A 73 -11.05 -7.46 6.24
CA GLN A 73 -12.01 -6.62 6.94
C GLN A 73 -11.72 -6.67 8.44
N VAL A 74 -11.46 -5.52 9.05
CA VAL A 74 -11.22 -5.37 10.50
C VAL A 74 -12.22 -4.34 11.00
N ASP A 75 -13.07 -4.71 11.95
CA ASP A 75 -14.14 -3.86 12.49
C ASP A 75 -15.03 -3.24 11.40
N GLY A 76 -15.39 -4.04 10.39
CA GLY A 76 -16.23 -3.63 9.28
C GLY A 76 -15.53 -2.77 8.22
N LYS A 77 -14.28 -2.40 8.41
CA LYS A 77 -13.49 -1.58 7.48
C LYS A 77 -12.47 -2.44 6.72
N TRP A 78 -12.31 -2.18 5.43
CA TRP A 78 -11.25 -2.80 4.65
C TRP A 78 -9.90 -2.19 5.00
N VAL A 79 -8.94 -3.05 5.35
CA VAL A 79 -7.56 -2.64 5.63
C VAL A 79 -6.58 -3.45 4.78
N LYS A 80 -5.47 -2.83 4.44
CA LYS A 80 -4.38 -3.49 3.72
C LYS A 80 -3.25 -3.77 4.70
N LEU A 81 -3.01 -5.05 4.94
CA LEU A 81 -1.96 -5.53 5.84
C LEU A 81 -0.80 -6.08 5.02
N TYR A 82 0.39 -5.59 5.30
CA TYR A 82 1.62 -6.05 4.66
C TYR A 82 1.82 -7.54 4.85
N ASP A 83 2.12 -8.26 3.78
CA ASP A 83 2.42 -9.70 3.82
C ASP A 83 3.93 -9.92 4.00
N PRO A 84 4.42 -10.29 5.20
CA PRO A 84 5.83 -10.56 5.41
C PRO A 84 6.32 -11.78 4.61
N GLY A 85 5.45 -12.74 4.32
CA GLY A 85 5.82 -13.94 3.58
C GLY A 85 6.25 -13.65 2.14
N LYS A 86 5.44 -12.89 1.41
CA LYS A 86 5.73 -12.56 0.00
C LYS A 86 6.75 -11.45 -0.19
N ASN A 87 6.89 -10.55 0.79
CA ASN A 87 7.80 -9.41 0.68
C ASN A 87 9.18 -9.68 1.28
N ASP A 88 9.23 -10.28 2.47
CA ASP A 88 10.46 -10.41 3.26
C ASP A 88 10.90 -11.88 3.42
N ASN A 89 10.14 -12.83 2.89
CA ASN A 89 10.32 -14.27 3.07
C ASN A 89 10.31 -14.69 4.56
N GLU A 90 9.47 -14.00 5.34
CA GLU A 90 9.24 -14.27 6.75
C GLU A 90 7.92 -15.01 6.97
N ARG A 91 7.63 -15.40 8.20
CA ARG A 91 6.35 -16.03 8.55
C ARG A 91 5.18 -15.06 8.31
N SER A 92 4.12 -15.52 7.64
CA SER A 92 2.91 -14.76 7.39
C SER A 92 1.67 -15.49 7.90
N PRO A 93 1.14 -15.15 9.08
CA PRO A 93 -0.02 -15.83 9.67
C PRO A 93 -1.24 -15.83 8.76
N LEU A 94 -1.49 -14.74 8.02
CA LEU A 94 -2.63 -14.67 7.12
C LEU A 94 -2.45 -15.53 5.85
N THR A 95 -1.20 -15.69 5.37
CA THR A 95 -0.89 -16.62 4.27
C THR A 95 -1.05 -18.06 4.74
N GLU A 96 -0.64 -18.40 5.97
CA GLU A 96 -0.85 -19.72 6.57
C GLU A 96 -2.35 -20.07 6.57
N VAL A 97 -3.22 -19.19 7.08
CA VAL A 97 -4.69 -19.38 7.04
C VAL A 97 -5.21 -19.56 5.62
N TYR A 98 -4.73 -18.76 4.67
CA TYR A 98 -5.10 -18.91 3.26
C TYR A 98 -4.76 -20.31 2.73
N GLU A 99 -3.56 -20.80 2.98
CA GLU A 99 -3.07 -22.09 2.50
C GLU A 99 -3.80 -23.27 3.17
N GLU A 100 -4.03 -23.20 4.49
CA GLU A 100 -4.79 -24.19 5.24
C GLU A 100 -6.23 -24.31 4.73
N LEU A 101 -6.93 -23.20 4.56
CA LEU A 101 -8.30 -23.21 4.02
C LEU A 101 -8.36 -23.74 2.58
N MET A 102 -7.37 -23.40 1.75
CA MET A 102 -7.28 -23.94 0.38
C MET A 102 -7.03 -25.44 0.36
N ALA A 103 -6.23 -25.96 1.31
CA ALA A 103 -5.90 -27.37 1.41
C ALA A 103 -7.11 -28.27 1.76
N THR A 104 -8.15 -27.74 2.44
CA THR A 104 -9.38 -28.51 2.73
C THR A 104 -10.14 -28.95 1.48
N GLY A 105 -9.96 -28.24 0.35
CA GLY A 105 -10.66 -28.49 -0.90
C GLY A 105 -12.15 -28.11 -0.92
N LYS A 106 -12.74 -27.76 0.23
CA LYS A 106 -14.17 -27.43 0.34
C LYS A 106 -14.46 -26.05 -0.25
N GLU A 107 -15.56 -25.91 -1.00
CA GLU A 107 -15.93 -24.66 -1.66
C GLU A 107 -16.17 -23.49 -0.70
N ASN A 108 -16.73 -23.75 0.47
CA ASN A 108 -16.92 -22.69 1.48
C ASN A 108 -15.59 -22.22 2.06
N ASP A 109 -14.63 -23.13 2.27
CA ASP A 109 -13.31 -22.80 2.79
C ASP A 109 -12.50 -22.04 1.73
N LYS A 110 -12.59 -22.41 0.45
CA LYS A 110 -11.98 -21.66 -0.65
C LYS A 110 -12.51 -20.23 -0.76
N LYS A 111 -13.83 -20.04 -0.57
CA LYS A 111 -14.42 -18.69 -0.51
C LYS A 111 -13.86 -17.88 0.66
N LEU A 112 -13.78 -18.48 1.84
CA LEU A 112 -13.18 -17.85 3.01
C LEU A 112 -11.69 -17.57 2.79
N ALA A 113 -10.94 -18.51 2.23
CA ALA A 113 -9.53 -18.35 1.88
C ALA A 113 -9.29 -17.11 1.00
N SER A 114 -10.22 -16.80 0.07
CA SER A 114 -10.07 -15.64 -0.82
C SER A 114 -9.94 -14.31 -0.08
N THR A 115 -10.46 -14.19 1.14
CA THR A 115 -10.34 -12.99 2.00
C THR A 115 -8.94 -12.84 2.58
N TYR A 116 -8.20 -13.94 2.73
CA TYR A 116 -6.84 -13.94 3.26
C TYR A 116 -5.77 -14.00 2.18
N LYS A 117 -6.18 -14.14 0.90
CA LYS A 117 -5.23 -14.25 -0.21
C LYS A 117 -4.35 -13.02 -0.32
N PRO A 118 -3.00 -13.16 -0.32
CA PRO A 118 -2.11 -12.05 -0.58
C PRO A 118 -2.29 -11.54 -2.01
N ARG A 119 -2.31 -10.23 -2.18
CA ARG A 119 -2.50 -9.55 -3.46
C ARG A 119 -1.33 -8.65 -3.77
N LYS A 120 -0.93 -8.63 -5.04
CA LYS A 120 0.18 -7.80 -5.51
C LYS A 120 -0.30 -6.37 -5.77
N PHE A 121 0.48 -5.41 -5.31
CA PHE A 121 0.34 -3.98 -5.56
C PHE A 121 1.63 -3.42 -6.13
N TYR A 122 1.50 -2.27 -6.76
CA TYR A 122 2.62 -1.42 -7.14
C TYR A 122 2.56 -0.14 -6.33
N ILE A 123 3.73 0.32 -5.89
CA ILE A 123 3.90 1.61 -5.23
C ILE A 123 4.91 2.41 -6.03
N VAL A 124 4.59 3.67 -6.31
CA VAL A 124 5.43 4.55 -7.12
C VAL A 124 5.43 5.97 -6.55
N LYS A 125 6.59 6.64 -6.59
CA LYS A 125 6.70 8.05 -6.23
C LYS A 125 6.11 8.93 -7.33
N VAL A 126 5.25 9.86 -6.93
CA VAL A 126 4.59 10.80 -7.84
C VAL A 126 4.55 12.20 -7.26
N VAL A 127 4.37 13.18 -8.13
CA VAL A 127 3.95 14.54 -7.76
C VAL A 127 2.52 14.72 -8.23
N ASP A 128 1.64 15.13 -7.33
CA ASP A 128 0.25 15.48 -7.61
C ASP A 128 0.22 16.90 -8.20
N ARG A 129 -0.10 17.04 -9.49
CA ARG A 129 -0.13 18.33 -10.17
C ARG A 129 -1.22 19.27 -9.69
N ASP A 130 -2.25 18.71 -9.05
CA ASP A 130 -3.31 19.52 -8.45
C ASP A 130 -2.89 20.09 -7.08
N ASN A 131 -1.82 19.51 -6.45
CA ASN A 131 -1.36 19.88 -5.11
C ASN A 131 0.18 19.75 -4.99
N GLU A 132 0.92 20.43 -5.84
CA GLU A 132 2.40 20.36 -5.89
C GLU A 132 3.08 20.79 -4.57
N SER A 133 2.43 21.67 -3.80
CA SER A 133 2.92 22.11 -2.50
C SER A 133 3.08 20.98 -1.47
N ASP A 134 2.38 19.86 -1.66
CA ASP A 134 2.52 18.69 -0.79
C ASP A 134 3.82 17.90 -1.07
N GLY A 135 4.51 18.20 -2.18
CA GLY A 135 5.72 17.54 -2.61
C GLY A 135 5.50 16.11 -3.08
N VAL A 136 6.48 15.24 -2.80
CA VAL A 136 6.45 13.84 -3.24
C VAL A 136 5.40 13.05 -2.47
N LYS A 137 4.61 12.28 -3.20
CA LYS A 137 3.58 11.36 -2.70
C LYS A 137 3.82 9.94 -3.22
N PHE A 138 3.17 8.97 -2.59
CA PHE A 138 3.16 7.58 -3.02
C PHE A 138 1.80 7.23 -3.60
N TRP A 139 1.80 6.75 -4.84
CA TRP A 139 0.62 6.19 -5.47
C TRP A 139 0.69 4.67 -5.38
N ARG A 140 -0.30 4.05 -4.73
CA ARG A 140 -0.45 2.61 -4.63
C ARG A 140 -1.64 2.16 -5.45
N PHE A 141 -1.45 1.16 -6.29
CA PHE A 141 -2.51 0.54 -7.06
C PHE A 141 -2.31 -0.98 -7.20
N LYS A 142 -3.40 -1.69 -7.35
CA LYS A 142 -3.43 -3.13 -7.41
C LYS A 142 -2.97 -3.67 -8.76
N HIS A 143 -2.26 -4.79 -8.76
CA HIS A 143 -1.97 -5.52 -9.98
C HIS A 143 -3.25 -6.19 -10.50
N ASN A 144 -3.54 -6.03 -11.79
CA ASN A 144 -4.65 -6.72 -12.46
C ASN A 144 -4.11 -7.83 -13.37
N TYR A 145 -4.53 -9.06 -13.09
CA TYR A 145 -4.11 -10.23 -13.87
C TYR A 145 -4.90 -10.42 -15.17
N LYS A 146 -5.90 -9.55 -15.46
CA LYS A 146 -6.72 -9.60 -16.67
C LYS A 146 -6.25 -8.64 -17.77
N ASN A 147 -5.06 -8.03 -17.63
CA ASN A 147 -4.48 -7.04 -18.53
C ASN A 147 -5.33 -5.75 -18.68
N GLU A 148 -6.04 -5.37 -17.64
CA GLU A 148 -6.89 -4.18 -17.57
C GLU A 148 -6.46 -3.22 -16.46
N GLY A 149 -5.29 -3.46 -15.85
CA GLY A 149 -4.79 -2.69 -14.74
C GLY A 149 -4.15 -1.36 -15.12
N ILE A 150 -3.71 -0.65 -14.12
CA ILE A 150 -3.06 0.66 -14.27
C ILE A 150 -1.78 0.55 -15.12
N LEU A 151 -0.92 -0.45 -14.86
CA LEU A 151 0.30 -0.64 -15.64
C LEU A 151 0.00 -0.98 -17.10
N ASP A 152 -1.07 -1.74 -17.37
CA ASP A 152 -1.49 -2.09 -18.73
C ASP A 152 -1.89 -0.84 -19.54
N LYS A 153 -2.34 0.22 -18.87
CA LYS A 153 -2.64 1.53 -19.47
C LYS A 153 -1.39 2.42 -19.60
N ILE A 154 -0.43 2.33 -18.66
CA ILE A 154 0.80 3.15 -18.65
C ILE A 154 1.85 2.63 -19.64
N ILE A 155 2.08 1.31 -19.70
CA ILE A 155 3.12 0.70 -20.52
C ILE A 155 3.03 1.09 -22.02
N PRO A 156 1.84 1.10 -22.66
CA PRO A 156 1.73 1.56 -24.04
C PRO A 156 2.16 3.03 -24.25
N ILE A 157 1.86 3.90 -23.28
CA ILE A 157 2.31 5.30 -23.32
C ILE A 157 3.83 5.34 -23.27
N TRP A 158 4.43 4.62 -22.33
CA TRP A 158 5.88 4.55 -22.18
C TRP A 158 6.59 4.05 -23.45
N ARG A 159 6.07 2.97 -24.06
CA ARG A 159 6.62 2.42 -25.31
C ARG A 159 6.56 3.39 -26.48
N ASN A 160 5.46 4.15 -26.59
CA ASN A 160 5.23 5.03 -27.73
C ASN A 160 5.85 6.42 -27.58
N LYS A 161 6.05 6.89 -26.35
CA LYS A 161 6.45 8.27 -26.04
C LYS A 161 7.83 8.38 -25.40
N GLY A 162 8.51 7.26 -25.20
CA GLY A 162 9.79 7.19 -24.48
C GLY A 162 9.61 7.24 -22.96
N ASP A 163 10.69 7.48 -22.24
CA ASP A 163 10.69 7.51 -20.80
C ASP A 163 9.81 8.64 -20.24
N ILE A 164 8.67 8.27 -19.70
CA ILE A 164 7.73 9.23 -19.11
C ILE A 164 8.21 9.81 -17.78
N THR A 165 9.24 9.20 -17.18
CA THR A 165 9.83 9.64 -15.91
C THR A 165 11.04 10.55 -16.11
N ASP A 166 11.53 10.70 -17.34
CA ASP A 166 12.72 11.51 -17.63
C ASP A 166 12.60 12.91 -16.98
N PRO A 167 13.62 13.36 -16.22
CA PRO A 167 13.57 14.63 -15.51
C PRO A 167 13.30 15.85 -16.37
N GLU A 168 13.80 15.86 -17.60
CA GLU A 168 13.74 17.01 -18.52
C GLU A 168 12.69 16.85 -19.63
N LYS A 169 12.45 15.60 -20.06
CA LYS A 169 11.61 15.29 -21.23
C LYS A 169 10.49 14.30 -20.94
N GLY A 170 10.28 13.97 -19.68
CA GLY A 170 9.19 13.08 -19.30
C GLY A 170 7.81 13.68 -19.52
N ARG A 171 6.77 13.04 -19.05
CA ARG A 171 5.38 13.45 -19.31
C ARG A 171 4.53 13.28 -18.07
N ASP A 172 3.62 14.21 -17.87
CA ASP A 172 2.57 14.05 -16.88
C ASP A 172 1.53 13.07 -17.42
N LEU A 173 0.98 12.28 -16.50
CA LEU A 173 -0.16 11.41 -16.78
C LEU A 173 -1.45 12.08 -16.32
N ILE A 174 -2.49 11.93 -17.14
CA ILE A 174 -3.84 12.42 -16.86
C ILE A 174 -4.72 11.20 -16.64
N LEU A 175 -5.17 11.04 -15.42
CA LEU A 175 -6.08 9.97 -15.01
C LEU A 175 -7.52 10.43 -15.19
N GLU A 176 -8.26 9.81 -16.09
CA GLU A 176 -9.69 10.03 -16.23
C GLU A 176 -10.45 9.15 -15.25
N LEU A 177 -11.17 9.79 -14.35
CA LEU A 177 -11.90 9.17 -13.27
C LEU A 177 -13.40 9.16 -13.56
N THR A 178 -14.05 8.06 -13.22
CA THR A 178 -15.50 7.94 -13.28
C THR A 178 -16.01 7.14 -12.06
N LYS A 179 -17.28 7.32 -11.72
CA LYS A 179 -17.93 6.51 -10.69
C LYS A 179 -18.49 5.24 -11.31
N ALA A 180 -18.17 4.09 -10.73
CA ALA A 180 -18.78 2.80 -11.02
C ALA A 180 -19.60 2.33 -9.81
N LYS A 181 -20.45 1.31 -10.00
CA LYS A 181 -21.23 0.71 -8.92
C LYS A 181 -20.85 -0.75 -8.74
N THR A 182 -20.72 -1.16 -7.50
CA THR A 182 -20.64 -2.58 -7.16
C THR A 182 -21.98 -3.28 -7.42
N PRO A 183 -22.01 -4.62 -7.53
CA PRO A 183 -23.28 -5.38 -7.60
C PRO A 183 -24.23 -5.09 -6.42
N LYS A 184 -23.69 -4.71 -5.26
CA LYS A 184 -24.44 -4.34 -4.06
C LYS A 184 -24.91 -2.86 -4.04
N GLY A 185 -24.61 -2.09 -5.10
CA GLY A 185 -25.03 -0.70 -5.25
C GLY A 185 -24.09 0.35 -4.63
N ALA A 186 -23.01 -0.04 -3.95
CA ALA A 186 -22.01 0.90 -3.47
C ALA A 186 -21.28 1.55 -4.64
N THR A 187 -21.01 2.86 -4.54
CA THR A 187 -20.33 3.63 -5.58
C THR A 187 -18.86 3.77 -5.26
N TYR A 188 -18.01 3.60 -6.25
CA TYR A 188 -16.56 3.76 -6.12
C TYR A 188 -15.96 4.43 -7.36
N THR A 189 -14.76 4.99 -7.22
CA THR A 189 -14.05 5.65 -8.32
C THR A 189 -13.19 4.63 -9.08
N VAL A 190 -13.22 4.69 -10.41
CA VAL A 190 -12.33 3.92 -11.29
C VAL A 190 -11.54 4.85 -12.20
N ILE A 191 -10.30 4.48 -12.49
CA ILE A 191 -9.48 5.11 -13.53
C ILE A 191 -9.87 4.47 -14.87
N GLN A 192 -10.74 5.15 -15.60
CA GLN A 192 -11.25 4.67 -16.87
C GLN A 192 -10.16 4.67 -17.95
N THR A 193 -9.46 5.79 -18.09
CA THR A 193 -8.43 6.01 -19.09
C THR A 193 -7.24 6.71 -18.47
N ILE A 194 -6.04 6.43 -19.00
CA ILE A 194 -4.84 7.19 -18.69
C ILE A 194 -4.35 7.82 -20.00
N MET A 195 -4.29 9.14 -20.01
CA MET A 195 -3.71 9.94 -21.08
C MET A 195 -2.39 10.55 -20.62
N TYR A 196 -1.77 11.33 -21.47
CA TYR A 196 -0.49 11.98 -21.18
C TYR A 196 -0.45 13.38 -21.77
N ASP A 197 0.32 14.26 -21.12
CA ASP A 197 0.62 15.59 -21.63
C ASP A 197 1.84 15.60 -22.56
N ASP A 198 2.12 16.75 -23.12
CA ASP A 198 3.35 17.00 -23.85
C ASP A 198 4.58 16.82 -22.97
N SER A 199 5.72 16.58 -23.62
CA SER A 199 7.01 16.44 -22.93
C SER A 199 7.36 17.74 -22.21
N ALA A 200 7.67 17.62 -20.91
CA ALA A 200 8.03 18.73 -20.05
C ALA A 200 8.99 18.29 -18.94
N PRO A 201 9.77 19.20 -18.36
CA PRO A 201 10.56 18.88 -17.16
C PRO A 201 9.65 18.58 -15.98
N VAL A 202 10.21 17.86 -14.97
CA VAL A 202 9.51 17.54 -13.72
C VAL A 202 8.97 18.82 -13.06
N HIS A 203 9.77 19.88 -13.04
CA HIS A 203 9.35 21.22 -12.63
C HIS A 203 10.17 22.28 -13.38
N THR A 204 9.59 23.46 -13.62
CA THR A 204 10.27 24.57 -14.27
C THR A 204 11.42 25.14 -13.42
N ASP A 205 11.24 25.18 -12.09
CA ASP A 205 12.29 25.49 -11.14
C ASP A 205 13.15 24.26 -10.89
N LYS A 206 14.46 24.39 -11.16
CA LYS A 206 15.43 23.29 -11.02
C LYS A 206 15.68 22.85 -9.58
N GLU A 207 15.59 23.75 -8.62
CA GLU A 207 15.79 23.41 -7.20
C GLU A 207 14.63 22.54 -6.73
N THR A 208 13.39 22.91 -7.05
CA THR A 208 12.19 22.12 -6.76
C THR A 208 12.25 20.76 -7.45
N SER A 209 12.60 20.72 -8.75
CA SER A 209 12.76 19.47 -9.50
C SER A 209 13.77 18.54 -8.83
N ASN A 210 14.94 19.06 -8.47
CA ASN A 210 15.99 18.30 -7.81
C ASN A 210 15.57 17.83 -6.41
N SER A 211 14.84 18.64 -5.65
CA SER A 211 14.35 18.24 -4.33
C SER A 211 13.38 17.07 -4.41
N TRP A 212 12.50 17.04 -5.41
CA TRP A 212 11.56 15.94 -5.61
C TRP A 212 12.24 14.66 -6.10
N ILE A 213 13.16 14.76 -7.07
CA ILE A 213 13.88 13.60 -7.62
C ILE A 213 14.79 12.97 -6.56
N ASN A 214 15.39 13.80 -5.71
CA ASN A 214 16.29 13.35 -4.64
C ASN A 214 15.61 13.14 -3.29
N ASP A 215 14.28 13.22 -3.23
CA ASP A 215 13.53 12.95 -2.02
C ASP A 215 13.85 11.55 -1.47
N GLU A 216 14.27 11.48 -0.20
CA GLU A 216 14.73 10.24 0.44
C GLU A 216 13.60 9.47 1.12
N LEU A 217 12.41 10.08 1.24
CA LEU A 217 11.26 9.43 1.85
C LEU A 217 10.94 8.12 1.12
N THR A 218 10.79 7.04 1.86
CA THR A 218 10.39 5.74 1.34
C THR A 218 8.91 5.48 1.65
N TRP A 219 8.31 4.53 0.97
CA TRP A 219 6.92 4.15 1.27
C TRP A 219 6.83 3.48 2.66
N GLU A 220 7.91 2.83 3.11
CA GLU A 220 8.03 2.22 4.43
C GLU A 220 8.00 3.26 5.56
N ASP A 221 8.46 4.49 5.30
CA ASP A 221 8.36 5.60 6.26
C ASP A 221 6.93 6.10 6.43
N VAL A 222 6.12 5.94 5.38
CA VAL A 222 4.72 6.37 5.35
C VAL A 222 3.78 5.25 5.80
N TYR A 223 4.02 4.03 5.34
CA TYR A 223 3.24 2.86 5.70
C TYR A 223 3.73 2.27 7.03
N SER A 224 2.83 2.11 7.99
CA SER A 224 3.14 1.46 9.26
C SER A 224 2.87 -0.04 9.16
N LYS A 225 3.93 -0.86 9.04
CA LYS A 225 3.81 -2.32 9.14
C LYS A 225 3.22 -2.70 10.50
N LYS A 226 2.26 -3.60 10.50
CA LYS A 226 1.71 -4.16 11.74
C LYS A 226 2.62 -5.27 12.26
N PRO A 227 2.78 -5.43 13.58
CA PRO A 227 3.56 -6.53 14.15
C PRO A 227 2.90 -7.89 13.86
N VAL A 228 3.67 -8.97 13.95
CA VAL A 228 3.20 -10.33 13.64
C VAL A 228 2.03 -10.74 14.53
N GLU A 229 2.05 -10.36 15.79
CA GLU A 229 0.98 -10.62 16.76
C GLU A 229 -0.36 -10.00 16.34
N TYR A 230 -0.30 -8.83 15.65
CA TYR A 230 -1.49 -8.22 15.06
C TYR A 230 -2.06 -9.10 13.94
N LEU A 231 -1.20 -9.62 13.07
CA LEU A 231 -1.62 -10.51 11.97
C LEU A 231 -2.16 -11.84 12.51
N GLU A 232 -1.58 -12.38 13.59
CA GLU A 232 -2.07 -13.57 14.28
C GLU A 232 -3.46 -13.37 14.90
N ALA A 233 -3.68 -12.22 15.54
CA ALA A 233 -4.99 -11.89 16.09
C ALA A 233 -6.05 -11.80 14.99
N ILE A 234 -5.74 -11.14 13.86
CA ILE A 234 -6.63 -11.10 12.69
C ILE A 234 -6.86 -12.51 12.12
N ALA A 235 -5.83 -13.36 12.07
CA ALA A 235 -5.94 -14.74 11.61
C ALA A 235 -6.91 -15.58 12.50
N ARG A 236 -6.95 -15.30 13.80
CA ARG A 236 -7.91 -15.88 14.74
C ARG A 236 -9.31 -15.25 14.68
N GLY A 237 -9.51 -14.21 13.86
CA GLY A 237 -10.78 -13.47 13.77
C GLY A 237 -10.99 -12.42 14.86
N GLU A 238 -9.95 -12.07 15.59
CA GLU A 238 -9.97 -11.03 16.62
C GLU A 238 -9.83 -9.63 15.98
N THR A 239 -10.26 -8.60 16.72
CA THR A 239 -10.07 -7.21 16.33
C THR A 239 -9.10 -6.52 17.29
N PRO A 240 -7.81 -6.41 16.93
CA PRO A 240 -6.83 -5.72 17.76
C PRO A 240 -7.18 -4.25 17.95
N LYS A 241 -7.13 -3.74 19.18
CA LYS A 241 -7.41 -2.34 19.50
C LYS A 241 -6.13 -1.64 19.95
N TRP A 242 -5.93 -0.45 19.41
CA TRP A 242 -4.81 0.38 19.85
C TRP A 242 -5.01 0.85 21.29
N ASN A 243 -4.03 0.60 22.15
CA ASN A 243 -3.98 1.07 23.52
C ASN A 243 -2.89 2.14 23.64
N SER A 244 -3.29 3.39 23.81
CA SER A 244 -2.37 4.52 23.95
C SER A 244 -1.50 4.47 25.20
N ASP A 245 -2.03 3.88 26.28
CA ASP A 245 -1.32 3.80 27.58
C ASP A 245 -0.17 2.79 27.53
N LYS A 246 -0.32 1.75 26.72
CA LYS A 246 0.72 0.72 26.50
C LYS A 246 1.60 1.02 25.29
N GLY A 247 1.21 1.98 24.44
CA GLY A 247 1.88 2.23 23.15
C GLY A 247 1.85 1.04 22.18
N GLY A 248 0.82 0.19 22.26
CA GLY A 248 0.69 -1.06 21.51
C GLY A 248 -0.76 -1.49 21.29
N TYR A 249 -0.94 -2.68 20.72
CA TYR A 249 -2.27 -3.25 20.52
C TYR A 249 -2.68 -4.15 21.69
N ASP A 250 -3.92 -4.03 22.14
CA ASP A 250 -4.56 -5.04 22.96
C ASP A 250 -5.19 -6.09 22.02
N TYR A 251 -4.83 -7.34 22.27
CA TYR A 251 -5.40 -8.52 21.63
C TYR A 251 -6.46 -9.10 22.55
N GLY A 252 -7.52 -9.71 22.01
CA GLY A 252 -8.52 -10.41 22.81
C GLY A 252 -7.84 -11.39 23.75
N ASN A 253 -8.38 -11.57 24.99
CA ASN A 253 -7.79 -12.45 25.99
C ASN A 253 -7.61 -13.87 25.42
N SER A 254 -6.35 -14.27 25.29
CA SER A 254 -5.95 -15.63 24.93
C SER A 254 -5.96 -16.60 26.12
N ASP A 255 -6.71 -16.26 27.18
CA ASP A 255 -6.89 -17.14 28.33
C ASP A 255 -8.21 -17.93 28.20
N GLU A 256 -8.28 -18.85 27.22
CA GLU A 256 -9.05 -20.10 27.33
C GLU A 256 -9.01 -20.85 25.97
N ASP A 257 -8.47 -22.07 26.02
CA ASP A 257 -8.50 -23.15 25.00
C ASP A 257 -7.51 -23.11 23.83
N GLU A 258 -6.39 -23.78 24.04
CA GLU A 258 -5.45 -24.29 23.02
C GLU A 258 -6.03 -25.38 22.07
N THR A 259 -7.33 -25.51 21.92
CA THR A 259 -7.92 -26.55 21.08
C THR A 259 -9.17 -26.09 20.36
N SER A 260 -9.03 -25.16 19.39
CA SER A 260 -10.03 -25.06 18.32
C SER A 260 -9.55 -24.08 17.23
N PHE A 261 -8.86 -24.56 16.22
CA PHE A 261 -8.87 -23.94 14.89
C PHE A 261 -10.27 -24.09 14.26
N GLY A 262 -11.25 -23.50 14.90
CA GLY A 262 -12.61 -23.39 14.43
C GLY A 262 -12.87 -21.94 14.09
N GLY A 263 -12.50 -21.50 12.87
CA GLY A 263 -12.73 -20.15 12.40
C GLY A 263 -14.15 -19.69 12.70
N ALA A 264 -14.28 -18.72 13.59
CA ALA A 264 -15.52 -17.99 13.78
C ALA A 264 -15.89 -17.39 12.41
N LYS A 265 -17.02 -17.83 11.83
CA LYS A 265 -17.58 -17.26 10.60
C LYS A 265 -17.76 -15.76 10.84
N PRO A 266 -17.12 -14.89 10.04
CA PRO A 266 -17.54 -13.50 9.99
C PRO A 266 -19.01 -13.50 9.56
N ALA A 267 -19.87 -12.90 10.36
CA ALA A 267 -21.27 -12.77 10.02
C ALA A 267 -21.41 -11.99 8.71
N GLY A 268 -22.00 -12.63 7.68
CA GLY A 268 -22.38 -11.96 6.45
C GLY A 268 -21.33 -11.96 5.34
N TYR A 269 -20.65 -13.08 5.08
CA TYR A 269 -19.85 -13.23 3.88
C TYR A 269 -20.74 -13.34 2.63
N GLU A 270 -20.83 -12.29 1.88
CA GLU A 270 -21.25 -12.30 0.47
C GLU A 270 -20.03 -11.90 -0.37
N ASP A 271 -19.77 -12.71 -1.40
CA ASP A 271 -18.62 -12.66 -2.29
C ASP A 271 -18.35 -11.25 -2.86
N PRO A 272 -17.16 -10.66 -2.64
CA PRO A 272 -16.77 -9.39 -3.27
C PRO A 272 -16.17 -9.60 -4.67
N GLN A 273 -16.27 -10.79 -5.26
CA GLN A 273 -15.62 -11.12 -6.52
C GLN A 273 -16.41 -10.75 -7.77
N ALA A 274 -16.95 -9.57 -7.88
CA ALA A 274 -17.31 -9.04 -9.17
C ALA A 274 -16.94 -7.57 -9.24
N GLY A 275 -15.68 -7.28 -9.54
CA GLY A 275 -15.27 -5.99 -10.12
C GLY A 275 -15.29 -4.78 -9.21
N ALA A 276 -14.98 -4.93 -7.93
CA ALA A 276 -14.79 -3.77 -7.06
C ALA A 276 -13.30 -3.42 -6.96
N GLU A 277 -12.75 -2.81 -8.00
CA GLU A 277 -11.58 -1.96 -7.87
C GLU A 277 -12.04 -0.58 -7.36
N GLY A 278 -12.59 -0.54 -6.17
CA GLY A 278 -12.88 0.69 -5.47
C GLY A 278 -11.83 0.88 -4.39
N ASP A 279 -10.85 1.70 -4.68
CA ASP A 279 -9.94 2.20 -3.67
C ASP A 279 -10.68 3.16 -2.73
N GLU A 280 -11.46 2.60 -1.78
CA GLU A 280 -11.64 3.30 -0.52
C GLU A 280 -10.41 3.02 0.33
N ASP A 281 -9.27 3.48 -0.18
CA ASP A 281 -8.00 3.45 0.52
C ASP A 281 -8.00 4.50 1.63
N MET A 282 -8.56 4.13 2.76
CA MET A 282 -8.08 4.71 4.01
C MET A 282 -6.70 4.11 4.26
N PRO A 283 -5.65 4.91 4.46
CA PRO A 283 -4.25 4.45 4.55
C PRO A 283 -3.90 3.82 5.91
N PHE A 284 -4.70 2.92 6.44
CA PHE A 284 -4.46 2.23 7.71
C PHE A 284 -4.63 0.73 7.58
#